data_f5456a141625c442a97f6df7e9977b72
#
_entry.id   f5456a141625c442a97f6df7e9977b72
#
_cell.length_a   1.000
_cell.length_b   1.000
_cell.length_c   1.000
_cell.angle_alpha   90.00
_cell.angle_beta   90.00
_cell.angle_gamma   90.00
#
_symmetry.space_group_name_H-M   'P 1'
#
loop_
_entity.id
_entity.type
_entity.pdbx_description
1 polymer ?
#
loop_
_entity_poly.entity_id
_entity_poly.type
_entity_poly.pdbx_seq_one_letter_code
_entity_poly.pdbx_strand_id
1 'polypeptide(L)'
;MRSALLFLASGSFLFAEISGVVTNETTGKPQPGVSINLVHPGENGMQTLATVKTDAEGKFSIDQPLPPPPALLQASYQDVQYNLVVPPGRPSTGIALSVYNATSQKAQATLLYQHLMVLEPLGDGLRVNETFLVKNDGKTTFLDPAKGSVQVFLPKEAQGVKATIEAPGGMPITRAPEKTAQTDIFKVGYPVKPGETAYEIAYVLPPSKTFEGKVMDKVPMLLVTPESVRLTGDGVKEAGVKELGQNGMRARVYEVSATGGESYNVSIDGIGTLQTADGSQQPGEDNGEPKTLPGNARLYQRLPWVLGLTFSILALGGTLLFRRSPA
;
A
#
# COMPACT_ATOMS: atom_id res chain seq x y z
N MET A 1 24.73 -73.51 -18.54
CA MET A 1 23.52 -72.74 -18.33
C MET A 1 23.91 -71.47 -17.56
N ARG A 2 23.98 -70.32 -18.23
CA ARG A 2 24.31 -68.99 -17.63
C ARG A 2 23.02 -68.17 -17.60
N SER A 3 22.46 -68.02 -16.38
CA SER A 3 21.31 -67.16 -16.16
C SER A 3 21.74 -65.70 -16.09
N ALA A 4 21.29 -64.89 -17.08
CA ALA A 4 21.45 -63.45 -17.07
C ALA A 4 20.35 -62.83 -16.22
N LEU A 5 20.71 -62.20 -15.10
CA LEU A 5 19.82 -61.36 -14.28
C LEU A 5 19.67 -60.00 -14.96
N LEU A 6 18.49 -59.71 -15.48
CA LEU A 6 18.11 -58.37 -15.96
C LEU A 6 17.76 -57.50 -14.76
N PHE A 7 18.62 -56.52 -14.44
CA PHE A 7 18.29 -55.44 -13.47
C PHE A 7 17.42 -54.41 -14.18
N LEU A 8 16.11 -54.37 -13.86
CA LEU A 8 15.25 -53.25 -14.22
C LEU A 8 15.61 -52.09 -13.31
N ALA A 9 16.34 -51.09 -13.81
CA ALA A 9 16.51 -49.83 -13.13
C ALA A 9 15.21 -49.01 -13.31
N SER A 10 14.35 -49.04 -12.25
CA SER A 10 13.22 -48.13 -12.13
C SER A 10 13.74 -46.73 -11.90
N GLY A 11 13.85 -45.93 -12.96
CA GLY A 11 14.17 -44.52 -12.89
C GLY A 11 12.99 -43.80 -12.21
N SER A 12 13.14 -43.44 -10.94
CA SER A 12 12.23 -42.49 -10.29
C SER A 12 12.39 -41.14 -10.98
N PHE A 13 11.40 -40.73 -11.78
CA PHE A 13 11.30 -39.35 -12.24
C PHE A 13 11.07 -38.50 -11.01
N LEU A 14 12.07 -37.78 -10.56
CA LEU A 14 11.94 -36.70 -9.59
C LEU A 14 11.20 -35.56 -10.32
N PHE A 15 9.88 -35.56 -10.24
CA PHE A 15 9.13 -34.38 -10.57
C PHE A 15 9.49 -33.28 -9.57
N ALA A 16 9.84 -32.12 -10.06
CA ALA A 16 10.10 -30.97 -9.23
C ALA A 16 8.75 -30.52 -8.63
N GLU A 17 8.48 -30.99 -7.44
CA GLU A 17 7.28 -30.70 -6.67
C GLU A 17 7.43 -29.36 -5.96
N ILE A 18 6.37 -28.53 -6.00
CA ILE A 18 6.25 -27.35 -5.15
C ILE A 18 5.34 -27.73 -4.00
N SER A 19 5.85 -27.78 -2.78
CA SER A 19 5.06 -28.19 -1.63
C SER A 19 5.30 -27.35 -0.39
N GLY A 20 4.30 -27.32 0.49
CA GLY A 20 4.36 -26.52 1.70
C GLY A 20 3.17 -26.72 2.63
N VAL A 21 3.10 -25.83 3.62
CA VAL A 21 2.03 -25.80 4.62
C VAL A 21 1.48 -24.39 4.75
N VAL A 22 0.15 -24.28 4.86
CA VAL A 22 -0.54 -23.04 5.17
C VAL A 22 -0.93 -23.04 6.64
N THR A 23 -0.47 -22.03 7.37
CA THR A 23 -0.83 -21.77 8.76
C THR A 23 -1.77 -20.59 8.86
N ASN A 24 -2.84 -20.73 9.63
CA ASN A 24 -3.70 -19.62 10.00
C ASN A 24 -3.14 -18.95 11.26
N GLU A 25 -2.51 -17.80 11.09
CA GLU A 25 -1.85 -17.09 12.18
C GLU A 25 -2.83 -16.50 13.22
N THR A 26 -4.10 -16.35 12.87
CA THR A 26 -5.14 -15.96 13.84
C THR A 26 -5.36 -17.07 14.87
N THR A 27 -5.34 -18.32 14.43
CA THR A 27 -5.63 -19.49 15.29
C THR A 27 -4.38 -20.23 15.74
N GLY A 28 -3.23 -20.00 15.09
CA GLY A 28 -1.99 -20.75 15.28
C GLY A 28 -2.04 -22.18 14.77
N LYS A 29 -2.98 -22.54 13.92
CA LYS A 29 -3.21 -23.91 13.42
C LYS A 29 -3.03 -24.01 11.90
N PRO A 30 -2.68 -25.19 11.37
CA PRO A 30 -2.77 -25.46 9.94
C PRO A 30 -4.15 -25.13 9.40
N GLN A 31 -4.21 -24.57 8.18
CA GLN A 31 -5.48 -24.16 7.58
C GLN A 31 -5.82 -25.04 6.38
N PRO A 32 -6.85 -25.92 6.50
CA PRO A 32 -7.36 -26.69 5.37
C PRO A 32 -8.21 -25.85 4.42
N GLY A 33 -8.35 -26.34 3.17
CA GLY A 33 -9.25 -25.80 2.18
C GLY A 33 -8.83 -24.48 1.55
N VAL A 34 -7.60 -23.98 1.81
CA VAL A 34 -7.06 -22.78 1.18
C VAL A 34 -6.71 -23.07 -0.27
N SER A 35 -7.16 -22.22 -1.19
CA SER A 35 -6.79 -22.32 -2.60
C SER A 35 -5.41 -21.71 -2.81
N ILE A 36 -4.47 -22.50 -3.35
CA ILE A 36 -3.10 -22.08 -3.66
C ILE A 36 -2.94 -22.03 -5.18
N ASN A 37 -2.62 -20.86 -5.71
CA ASN A 37 -2.33 -20.66 -7.11
C ASN A 37 -0.83 -20.44 -7.31
N LEU A 38 -0.24 -21.18 -8.25
CA LEU A 38 1.07 -20.87 -8.78
C LEU A 38 0.89 -19.88 -9.93
N VAL A 39 1.48 -18.70 -9.81
CA VAL A 39 1.30 -17.60 -10.76
C VAL A 39 2.65 -17.12 -11.26
N HIS A 40 2.71 -16.79 -12.54
CA HIS A 40 3.90 -16.29 -13.21
C HIS A 40 3.53 -15.10 -14.11
N PRO A 41 4.37 -14.05 -14.21
CA PRO A 41 4.19 -12.99 -15.19
C PRO A 41 4.36 -13.53 -16.61
N GLY A 42 3.36 -13.30 -17.46
CA GLY A 42 3.39 -13.62 -18.89
C GLY A 42 3.23 -12.35 -19.73
N GLU A 43 3.22 -12.51 -21.05
CA GLU A 43 3.09 -11.39 -21.99
C GLU A 43 1.79 -10.58 -21.81
N ASN A 44 0.71 -11.25 -21.38
CA ASN A 44 -0.61 -10.66 -21.19
C ASN A 44 -0.96 -10.43 -19.70
N GLY A 45 0.04 -10.30 -18.81
CA GLY A 45 -0.13 -10.13 -17.38
C GLY A 45 0.15 -11.41 -16.58
N MET A 46 -0.42 -11.49 -15.37
CA MET A 46 -0.20 -12.62 -14.47
C MET A 46 -1.00 -13.85 -14.94
N GLN A 47 -0.31 -14.96 -15.15
CA GLN A 47 -0.89 -16.24 -15.57
C GLN A 47 -0.88 -17.24 -14.43
N THR A 48 -2.03 -17.87 -14.17
CA THR A 48 -2.14 -18.98 -13.22
C THR A 48 -1.72 -20.28 -13.93
N LEU A 49 -0.66 -20.90 -13.46
CA LEU A 49 -0.12 -22.13 -14.02
C LEU A 49 -0.75 -23.37 -13.39
N ALA A 50 -1.04 -23.33 -12.09
CA ALA A 50 -1.67 -24.41 -11.36
C ALA A 50 -2.50 -23.87 -10.19
N THR A 51 -3.52 -24.64 -9.80
CA THR A 51 -4.35 -24.38 -8.61
C THR A 51 -4.55 -25.66 -7.83
N VAL A 52 -4.27 -25.65 -6.55
CA VAL A 52 -4.52 -26.76 -5.62
C VAL A 52 -5.20 -26.25 -4.35
N LYS A 53 -5.71 -27.16 -3.52
CA LYS A 53 -6.24 -26.82 -2.19
C LYS A 53 -5.42 -27.51 -1.11
N THR A 54 -5.31 -26.87 0.04
CA THR A 54 -4.70 -27.49 1.21
C THR A 54 -5.55 -28.64 1.76
N ASP A 55 -4.89 -29.69 2.20
CA ASP A 55 -5.50 -30.86 2.89
C ASP A 55 -5.92 -30.56 4.34
N ALA A 56 -6.33 -31.59 5.09
CA ALA A 56 -6.75 -31.47 6.49
C ALA A 56 -5.64 -30.98 7.42
N GLU A 57 -4.39 -31.25 7.08
CA GLU A 57 -3.17 -30.83 7.79
C GLU A 57 -2.61 -29.49 7.28
N GLY A 58 -3.37 -28.80 6.39
CA GLY A 58 -2.95 -27.53 5.79
C GLY A 58 -1.82 -27.68 4.75
N LYS A 59 -1.49 -28.89 4.32
CA LYS A 59 -0.43 -29.14 3.34
C LYS A 59 -0.95 -28.96 1.92
N PHE A 60 -0.08 -28.51 1.02
CA PHE A 60 -0.33 -28.43 -0.42
C PHE A 60 0.83 -29.03 -1.19
N SER A 61 0.54 -29.53 -2.38
CA SER A 61 1.50 -30.03 -3.36
C SER A 61 1.05 -29.66 -4.75
N ILE A 62 1.95 -29.08 -5.54
CA ILE A 62 1.75 -28.74 -6.96
C ILE A 62 2.77 -29.59 -7.75
N ASP A 63 2.26 -30.49 -8.56
CA ASP A 63 3.07 -31.39 -9.39
C ASP A 63 3.51 -30.65 -10.68
N GLN A 64 4.29 -29.59 -10.48
CA GLN A 64 4.90 -28.80 -11.54
C GLN A 64 6.23 -28.20 -11.07
N PRO A 65 7.19 -28.01 -11.97
CA PRO A 65 8.43 -27.30 -11.65
C PRO A 65 8.14 -25.82 -11.37
N LEU A 66 8.94 -25.25 -10.49
CA LEU A 66 8.90 -23.79 -10.25
C LEU A 66 9.27 -23.07 -11.57
N PRO A 67 8.43 -22.13 -12.05
CA PRO A 67 8.73 -21.35 -13.24
C PRO A 67 9.95 -20.44 -13.02
N PRO A 68 10.57 -19.91 -14.09
CA PRO A 68 11.62 -18.90 -13.95
C PRO A 68 11.16 -17.73 -13.07
N PRO A 69 12.05 -17.11 -12.29
CA PRO A 69 11.70 -15.96 -11.48
C PRO A 69 11.21 -14.76 -12.31
N PRO A 70 10.26 -13.99 -11.77
CA PRO A 70 9.61 -14.13 -10.47
C PRO A 70 8.47 -15.15 -10.50
N ALA A 71 8.48 -16.13 -9.59
CA ALA A 71 7.36 -17.02 -9.33
C ALA A 71 6.59 -16.54 -8.09
N LEU A 72 5.27 -16.65 -8.13
CA LEU A 72 4.39 -16.19 -7.07
C LEU A 72 3.45 -17.31 -6.63
N LEU A 73 3.41 -17.60 -5.34
CA LEU A 73 2.37 -18.41 -4.72
C LEU A 73 1.32 -17.49 -4.10
N GLN A 74 0.06 -17.67 -4.50
CA GLN A 74 -1.08 -16.92 -3.98
C GLN A 74 -1.99 -17.86 -3.19
N ALA A 75 -2.11 -17.64 -1.89
CA ALA A 75 -3.09 -18.31 -1.05
C ALA A 75 -4.36 -17.45 -0.96
N SER A 76 -5.52 -18.03 -1.35
CA SER A 76 -6.82 -17.36 -1.25
C SER A 76 -7.60 -17.92 -0.07
N TYR A 77 -7.92 -17.07 0.91
CA TYR A 77 -8.66 -17.46 2.11
C TYR A 77 -9.59 -16.32 2.58
N GLN A 78 -10.87 -16.60 2.76
CA GLN A 78 -11.90 -15.62 3.19
C GLN A 78 -11.85 -14.31 2.38
N ASP A 79 -11.88 -14.42 1.04
CA ASP A 79 -11.83 -13.30 0.08
C ASP A 79 -10.56 -12.44 0.14
N VAL A 80 -9.53 -12.92 0.84
CA VAL A 80 -8.21 -12.28 0.91
C VAL A 80 -7.17 -13.11 0.17
N GLN A 81 -6.33 -12.44 -0.64
CA GLN A 81 -5.17 -13.04 -1.28
C GLN A 81 -3.90 -12.73 -0.50
N TYR A 82 -3.16 -13.77 -0.15
CA TYR A 82 -1.86 -13.71 0.49
C TYR A 82 -0.80 -14.16 -0.51
N ASN A 83 0.16 -13.29 -0.80
CA ASN A 83 1.15 -13.52 -1.84
C ASN A 83 2.52 -13.82 -1.22
N LEU A 84 3.20 -14.82 -1.78
CA LEU A 84 4.59 -15.12 -1.48
C LEU A 84 5.38 -15.15 -2.79
N VAL A 85 6.31 -14.21 -2.93
CA VAL A 85 7.29 -14.26 -4.02
C VAL A 85 8.31 -15.34 -3.67
N VAL A 86 8.53 -16.29 -4.58
CA VAL A 86 9.55 -17.32 -4.43
C VAL A 86 10.82 -16.82 -5.12
N PRO A 87 11.87 -16.43 -4.36
CA PRO A 87 13.10 -15.92 -4.94
C PRO A 87 13.90 -17.05 -5.62
N PRO A 88 14.79 -16.71 -6.57
CA PRO A 88 15.67 -17.66 -7.20
C PRO A 88 16.50 -18.44 -6.17
N GLY A 89 16.67 -19.75 -6.39
CA GLY A 89 17.49 -20.60 -5.54
C GLY A 89 16.85 -21.02 -4.22
N ARG A 90 15.62 -20.60 -3.92
CA ARG A 90 14.88 -21.10 -2.75
C ARG A 90 14.37 -22.51 -3.04
N PRO A 91 14.43 -23.44 -2.07
CA PRO A 91 13.81 -24.75 -2.21
C PRO A 91 12.32 -24.64 -2.59
N SER A 92 11.87 -25.45 -3.53
CA SER A 92 10.46 -25.54 -3.93
C SER A 92 9.62 -26.33 -2.91
N THR A 93 10.23 -26.99 -1.95
CA THR A 93 9.59 -27.81 -0.91
C THR A 93 9.69 -27.15 0.46
N GLY A 94 8.76 -27.50 1.36
CA GLY A 94 8.75 -26.96 2.73
C GLY A 94 8.38 -25.47 2.79
N ILE A 95 7.63 -24.97 1.83
CA ILE A 95 7.21 -23.57 1.77
C ILE A 95 6.16 -23.30 2.88
N ALA A 96 6.42 -22.30 3.71
CA ALA A 96 5.46 -21.82 4.70
C ALA A 96 4.68 -20.63 4.14
N LEU A 97 3.35 -20.74 4.16
CA LEU A 97 2.41 -19.67 3.82
C LEU A 97 1.55 -19.34 5.04
N SER A 98 1.33 -18.07 5.29
CA SER A 98 0.47 -17.59 6.37
C SER A 98 -0.80 -16.98 5.80
N VAL A 99 -1.95 -17.33 6.41
CA VAL A 99 -3.25 -16.70 6.19
C VAL A 99 -3.81 -16.21 7.51
N TYR A 100 -4.79 -15.32 7.47
CA TYR A 100 -5.42 -14.75 8.65
C TYR A 100 -6.93 -14.75 8.47
N ASN A 101 -7.69 -14.91 9.55
CA ASN A 101 -9.15 -14.75 9.50
C ASN A 101 -9.48 -13.30 9.12
N ALA A 102 -10.46 -13.14 8.22
CA ALA A 102 -10.95 -11.83 7.85
C ALA A 102 -11.99 -11.31 8.86
N THR A 103 -12.00 -10.00 9.09
CA THR A 103 -12.99 -9.32 9.94
C THR A 103 -13.35 -7.95 9.37
N SER A 104 -14.60 -7.54 9.47
CA SER A 104 -15.05 -6.16 9.18
C SER A 104 -15.03 -5.26 10.42
N GLN A 105 -14.65 -5.77 11.57
CA GLN A 105 -14.61 -5.04 12.83
C GLN A 105 -13.21 -4.45 13.07
N LYS A 106 -13.08 -3.12 12.95
CA LYS A 106 -11.79 -2.40 13.14
C LYS A 106 -11.11 -2.73 14.47
N ALA A 107 -11.88 -2.90 15.54
CA ALA A 107 -11.36 -3.22 16.88
C ALA A 107 -10.66 -4.60 16.94
N GLN A 108 -11.14 -5.59 16.17
CA GLN A 108 -10.52 -6.92 16.12
C GLN A 108 -9.21 -6.93 15.33
N ALA A 109 -9.06 -6.01 14.40
CA ALA A 109 -7.84 -5.87 13.61
C ALA A 109 -6.81 -4.93 14.26
N THR A 110 -7.14 -4.24 15.36
CA THR A 110 -6.22 -3.32 16.07
C THR A 110 -5.56 -2.32 15.13
N LEU A 111 -6.40 -1.57 14.38
CA LEU A 111 -5.93 -0.65 13.34
C LEU A 111 -5.50 0.69 13.93
N LEU A 112 -4.31 1.14 13.53
CA LEU A 112 -3.79 2.48 13.75
C LEU A 112 -3.71 3.20 12.41
N TYR A 113 -4.18 4.44 12.37
CA TYR A 113 -4.19 5.25 11.15
C TYR A 113 -3.30 6.48 11.31
N GLN A 114 -2.61 6.82 10.25
CA GLN A 114 -1.96 8.12 10.07
C GLN A 114 -2.48 8.70 8.76
N HIS A 115 -2.77 10.00 8.75
CA HIS A 115 -3.35 10.70 7.62
C HIS A 115 -2.51 11.94 7.29
N LEU A 116 -2.00 11.99 6.08
CA LEU A 116 -1.18 13.07 5.56
C LEU A 116 -1.72 13.51 4.20
N MET A 117 -1.82 14.81 3.97
CA MET A 117 -2.14 15.36 2.66
C MET A 117 -1.09 16.38 2.25
N VAL A 118 -0.54 16.19 1.06
CA VAL A 118 0.40 17.12 0.43
C VAL A 118 -0.35 17.98 -0.58
N LEU A 119 -0.20 19.28 -0.46
CA LEU A 119 -0.77 20.28 -1.39
C LEU A 119 0.39 20.99 -2.10
N GLU A 120 0.48 20.82 -3.42
CA GLU A 120 1.46 21.47 -4.28
C GLU A 120 0.75 22.36 -5.31
N PRO A 121 0.57 23.64 -4.99
CA PRO A 121 0.00 24.60 -5.96
C PRO A 121 1.03 24.91 -7.04
N LEU A 122 0.63 24.65 -8.28
CA LEU A 122 1.40 24.91 -9.50
C LEU A 122 0.76 26.06 -10.28
N GLY A 123 1.44 26.56 -11.30
CA GLY A 123 0.88 27.62 -12.15
C GLY A 123 -0.38 27.20 -12.92
N ASP A 124 -0.51 25.93 -13.23
CA ASP A 124 -1.58 25.30 -14.03
C ASP A 124 -2.57 24.45 -13.23
N GLY A 125 -2.38 24.27 -11.92
CA GLY A 125 -3.26 23.47 -11.08
C GLY A 125 -2.79 23.31 -9.65
N LEU A 126 -3.58 22.59 -8.87
CA LEU A 126 -3.22 22.15 -7.52
C LEU A 126 -3.08 20.62 -7.55
N ARG A 127 -1.85 20.14 -7.36
CA ARG A 127 -1.59 18.71 -7.19
C ARG A 127 -1.86 18.32 -5.73
N VAL A 128 -2.61 17.27 -5.54
CA VAL A 128 -2.94 16.72 -4.22
C VAL A 128 -2.50 15.28 -4.14
N ASN A 129 -1.75 14.96 -3.09
CA ASN A 129 -1.41 13.60 -2.70
C ASN A 129 -1.87 13.37 -1.26
N GLU A 130 -2.84 12.49 -1.08
CA GLU A 130 -3.38 12.12 0.22
C GLU A 130 -2.92 10.71 0.58
N THR A 131 -2.25 10.56 1.71
CA THR A 131 -1.66 9.29 2.16
C THR A 131 -2.29 8.86 3.47
N PHE A 132 -2.81 7.64 3.47
CA PHE A 132 -3.22 6.93 4.68
C PHE A 132 -2.24 5.79 4.93
N LEU A 133 -1.60 5.82 6.09
CA LEU A 133 -0.83 4.70 6.56
C LEU A 133 -1.66 3.95 7.59
N VAL A 134 -1.99 2.70 7.29
CA VAL A 134 -2.83 1.86 8.14
C VAL A 134 -1.99 0.71 8.67
N LYS A 135 -1.69 0.75 9.96
CA LYS A 135 -0.97 -0.32 10.65
C LYS A 135 -1.95 -1.25 11.33
N ASN A 136 -1.84 -2.52 11.05
CA ASN A 136 -2.60 -3.59 11.69
C ASN A 136 -1.68 -4.36 12.63
N ASP A 137 -1.79 -4.11 13.93
CA ASP A 137 -1.03 -4.79 14.98
C ASP A 137 -1.75 -6.06 15.51
N GLY A 138 -2.91 -6.38 14.93
CA GLY A 138 -3.71 -7.56 15.29
C GLY A 138 -3.26 -8.83 14.58
N LYS A 139 -4.02 -9.90 14.82
CA LYS A 139 -3.84 -11.22 14.19
C LYS A 139 -5.01 -11.57 13.26
N THR A 140 -5.70 -10.57 12.71
CA THR A 140 -6.77 -10.74 11.74
C THR A 140 -6.55 -9.81 10.56
N THR A 141 -7.05 -10.13 9.39
CA THR A 141 -7.07 -9.22 8.26
C THR A 141 -8.36 -8.41 8.31
N PHE A 142 -8.25 -7.09 8.29
CA PHE A 142 -9.42 -6.23 8.17
C PHE A 142 -9.87 -6.15 6.71
N LEU A 143 -11.14 -6.45 6.49
CA LEU A 143 -11.80 -6.37 5.18
C LEU A 143 -13.25 -5.92 5.39
N ASP A 144 -13.58 -4.72 4.94
CA ASP A 144 -14.95 -4.19 4.92
C ASP A 144 -15.34 -3.87 3.47
N PRO A 145 -16.06 -4.75 2.77
CA PRO A 145 -16.48 -4.51 1.40
C PRO A 145 -17.45 -3.35 1.25
N ALA A 146 -18.22 -3.04 2.30
CA ALA A 146 -19.20 -1.97 2.26
C ALA A 146 -18.55 -0.57 2.39
N LYS A 147 -17.67 -0.40 3.36
CA LYS A 147 -17.06 0.90 3.68
C LYS A 147 -15.66 1.09 3.07
N GLY A 148 -15.03 0.02 2.61
CA GLY A 148 -13.61 0.02 2.24
C GLY A 148 -12.69 0.08 3.45
N SER A 149 -11.40 0.11 3.18
CA SER A 149 -10.37 0.22 4.21
C SER A 149 -10.08 1.67 4.58
N VAL A 150 -10.14 2.56 3.59
CA VAL A 150 -10.09 4.01 3.76
C VAL A 150 -11.21 4.68 2.97
N GLN A 151 -11.67 5.81 3.48
CA GLN A 151 -12.61 6.70 2.78
C GLN A 151 -11.94 8.04 2.55
N VAL A 152 -12.20 8.64 1.40
CA VAL A 152 -11.60 9.90 0.96
C VAL A 152 -12.69 10.82 0.39
N PHE A 153 -12.57 12.09 0.72
CA PHE A 153 -13.35 13.14 0.07
C PHE A 153 -12.62 13.55 -1.22
N LEU A 154 -13.32 13.53 -2.34
CA LEU A 154 -12.79 14.00 -3.62
C LEU A 154 -13.65 15.17 -4.13
N PRO A 155 -13.07 16.36 -4.30
CA PRO A 155 -13.76 17.46 -4.95
C PRO A 155 -14.25 17.07 -6.35
N LYS A 156 -15.37 17.67 -6.82
CA LYS A 156 -15.97 17.36 -8.13
C LYS A 156 -15.04 17.62 -9.30
N GLU A 157 -14.16 18.60 -9.11
CA GLU A 157 -13.18 19.06 -10.10
C GLU A 157 -11.94 18.18 -10.15
N ALA A 158 -11.82 17.17 -9.28
CA ALA A 158 -10.66 16.29 -9.22
C ALA A 158 -10.49 15.49 -10.51
N GLN A 159 -9.31 15.59 -11.12
CA GLN A 159 -8.95 14.93 -12.37
C GLN A 159 -7.81 13.93 -12.14
N GLY A 160 -7.79 12.87 -12.96
CA GLY A 160 -6.72 11.88 -12.94
C GLY A 160 -6.62 11.09 -11.63
N VAL A 161 -7.74 10.94 -10.91
CA VAL A 161 -7.77 10.29 -9.59
C VAL A 161 -7.29 8.86 -9.66
N LYS A 162 -6.28 8.54 -8.86
CA LYS A 162 -5.68 7.20 -8.74
C LYS A 162 -5.43 6.89 -7.27
N ALA A 163 -5.71 5.67 -6.87
CA ALA A 163 -5.30 5.13 -5.58
C ALA A 163 -4.23 4.07 -5.79
N THR A 164 -3.06 4.26 -5.21
CA THR A 164 -1.99 3.25 -5.16
C THR A 164 -1.94 2.66 -3.77
N ILE A 165 -1.99 1.34 -3.67
CA ILE A 165 -1.97 0.60 -2.42
C ILE A 165 -0.69 -0.22 -2.36
N GLU A 166 0.03 -0.09 -1.26
CA GLU A 166 1.21 -0.90 -0.96
C GLU A 166 0.98 -1.64 0.35
N ALA A 167 0.96 -2.97 0.27
CA ALA A 167 0.70 -3.86 1.39
C ALA A 167 1.93 -4.73 1.70
N PRO A 168 2.07 -5.26 2.92
CA PRO A 168 3.18 -6.11 3.32
C PRO A 168 3.39 -7.29 2.36
N GLY A 169 4.61 -7.43 1.85
CA GLY A 169 4.99 -8.54 0.95
C GLY A 169 4.29 -8.53 -0.41
N GLY A 170 3.59 -7.44 -0.78
CA GLY A 170 2.92 -7.26 -2.05
C GLY A 170 3.66 -6.32 -3.00
N MET A 171 3.27 -6.34 -4.26
CA MET A 171 3.62 -5.30 -5.23
C MET A 171 2.60 -4.17 -5.13
N PRO A 172 2.98 -2.91 -5.38
CA PRO A 172 2.03 -1.81 -5.45
C PRO A 172 0.92 -2.07 -6.47
N ILE A 173 -0.31 -1.77 -6.07
CA ILE A 173 -1.50 -1.96 -6.91
C ILE A 173 -2.14 -0.60 -7.12
N THR A 174 -2.43 -0.23 -8.38
CA THR A 174 -3.14 1.00 -8.71
C THR A 174 -4.58 0.70 -9.12
N ARG A 175 -5.53 1.44 -8.57
CA ARG A 175 -6.95 1.37 -8.92
C ARG A 175 -7.64 2.73 -8.75
N ALA A 176 -8.81 2.88 -9.34
CA ALA A 176 -9.66 4.04 -9.07
C ALA A 176 -10.40 3.85 -7.74
N PRO A 177 -10.57 4.90 -6.91
CA PRO A 177 -11.49 4.86 -5.77
C PRO A 177 -12.94 4.61 -6.24
N GLU A 178 -13.69 3.86 -5.44
CA GLU A 178 -15.07 3.50 -5.71
C GLU A 178 -16.04 4.52 -5.07
N LYS A 179 -17.13 4.86 -5.76
CA LYS A 179 -18.18 5.74 -5.23
C LYS A 179 -18.87 5.08 -4.03
N THR A 180 -19.25 5.91 -3.06
CA THR A 180 -20.15 5.50 -1.96
C THR A 180 -21.57 6.04 -2.19
N ALA A 181 -22.49 5.77 -1.27
CA ALA A 181 -23.82 6.37 -1.29
C ALA A 181 -23.82 7.88 -0.97
N GLN A 182 -22.73 8.38 -0.38
CA GLN A 182 -22.56 9.81 -0.09
C GLN A 182 -21.89 10.50 -1.28
N THR A 183 -22.41 11.67 -1.63
CA THR A 183 -21.82 12.51 -2.69
C THR A 183 -20.40 12.92 -2.27
N ASP A 184 -19.48 12.89 -3.24
CA ASP A 184 -18.08 13.30 -3.09
C ASP A 184 -17.25 12.50 -2.07
N ILE A 185 -17.82 11.41 -1.51
CA ILE A 185 -17.11 10.44 -0.68
C ILE A 185 -16.87 9.17 -1.46
N PHE A 186 -15.61 8.78 -1.52
CA PHE A 186 -15.15 7.57 -2.20
C PHE A 186 -14.52 6.62 -1.19
N LYS A 187 -14.47 5.34 -1.54
CA LYS A 187 -13.80 4.32 -0.75
C LYS A 187 -12.68 3.67 -1.55
N VAL A 188 -11.65 3.23 -0.85
CA VAL A 188 -10.63 2.35 -1.39
C VAL A 188 -10.68 1.05 -0.60
N GLY A 189 -11.14 -0.01 -1.27
CA GLY A 189 -11.28 -1.35 -0.69
C GLY A 189 -10.03 -2.19 -0.97
N TYR A 190 -9.23 -2.48 0.05
CA TYR A 190 -8.13 -3.43 -0.01
C TYR A 190 -7.92 -4.07 1.37
N PRO A 191 -7.70 -5.40 1.47
CA PRO A 191 -7.51 -6.07 2.75
C PRO A 191 -6.31 -5.52 3.52
N VAL A 192 -6.52 -5.03 4.74
CA VAL A 192 -5.46 -4.59 5.64
C VAL A 192 -4.97 -5.81 6.43
N LYS A 193 -3.93 -6.45 5.92
CA LYS A 193 -3.26 -7.58 6.57
C LYS A 193 -2.46 -7.11 7.77
N PRO A 194 -2.11 -7.98 8.72
CA PRO A 194 -1.14 -7.65 9.75
C PRO A 194 0.15 -7.06 9.16
N GLY A 195 0.62 -5.98 9.77
CA GLY A 195 1.68 -5.11 9.26
C GLY A 195 1.16 -3.76 8.80
N GLU A 196 1.88 -3.10 7.91
CA GLU A 196 1.61 -1.74 7.48
C GLU A 196 1.15 -1.73 6.02
N THR A 197 0.03 -1.07 5.74
CA THR A 197 -0.50 -0.85 4.39
C THR A 197 -0.59 0.64 4.13
N ALA A 198 0.04 1.12 3.06
CA ALA A 198 -0.06 2.50 2.60
C ALA A 198 -1.11 2.61 1.49
N TYR A 199 -1.92 3.66 1.57
CA TYR A 199 -2.87 4.07 0.53
C TYR A 199 -2.49 5.49 0.11
N GLU A 200 -2.09 5.68 -1.13
CA GLU A 200 -1.77 6.98 -1.71
C GLU A 200 -2.83 7.32 -2.76
N ILE A 201 -3.57 8.41 -2.53
CA ILE A 201 -4.59 8.91 -3.45
C ILE A 201 -4.06 10.20 -4.08
N ALA A 202 -3.82 10.15 -5.40
CA ALA A 202 -3.29 11.27 -6.16
C ALA A 202 -4.35 11.82 -7.12
N TYR A 203 -4.45 13.14 -7.18
CA TYR A 203 -5.32 13.85 -8.15
C TYR A 203 -4.84 15.28 -8.38
N VAL A 204 -5.40 15.92 -9.40
CA VAL A 204 -5.13 17.32 -9.74
C VAL A 204 -6.45 18.10 -9.74
N LEU A 205 -6.41 19.30 -9.18
CA LEU A 205 -7.49 20.28 -9.24
C LEU A 205 -7.11 21.44 -10.15
N PRO A 206 -8.07 22.17 -10.74
CA PRO A 206 -7.82 23.44 -11.40
C PRO A 206 -7.08 24.43 -10.47
N PRO A 207 -6.40 25.45 -11.02
CA PRO A 207 -5.76 26.47 -10.21
C PRO A 207 -6.77 27.12 -9.27
N SER A 208 -6.45 27.18 -7.99
CA SER A 208 -7.30 27.78 -6.96
C SER A 208 -6.44 28.38 -5.84
N LYS A 209 -6.95 29.46 -5.27
CA LYS A 209 -6.39 30.07 -4.05
C LYS A 209 -7.01 29.51 -2.77
N THR A 210 -7.91 28.56 -2.89
CA THR A 210 -8.57 27.91 -1.77
C THR A 210 -8.63 26.40 -2.01
N PHE A 211 -8.61 25.64 -0.93
CA PHE A 211 -8.83 24.20 -0.95
C PHE A 211 -9.82 23.84 0.15
N GLU A 212 -10.86 23.10 -0.24
CA GLU A 212 -11.79 22.46 0.69
C GLU A 212 -11.46 21.00 0.82
N GLY A 213 -11.32 20.53 2.05
CA GLY A 213 -11.14 19.13 2.39
C GLY A 213 -12.12 18.65 3.45
N LYS A 214 -12.20 17.34 3.61
CA LYS A 214 -13.04 16.71 4.64
C LYS A 214 -12.29 15.58 5.30
N VAL A 215 -12.24 15.61 6.64
CA VAL A 215 -11.64 14.52 7.41
C VAL A 215 -12.66 13.41 7.57
N MET A 216 -12.36 12.21 7.10
CA MET A 216 -13.30 11.07 7.15
C MET A 216 -13.20 10.27 8.43
N ASP A 217 -12.02 10.16 9.02
CA ASP A 217 -11.75 9.40 10.24
C ASP A 217 -11.44 10.32 11.43
N LYS A 218 -11.60 9.81 12.66
CA LYS A 218 -11.24 10.54 13.90
C LYS A 218 -9.71 10.46 14.16
N VAL A 219 -8.93 10.66 13.12
CA VAL A 219 -7.47 10.56 13.18
C VAL A 219 -6.88 11.93 12.93
N PRO A 220 -5.86 12.36 13.70
CA PRO A 220 -5.16 13.59 13.39
C PRO A 220 -4.65 13.61 11.96
N MET A 221 -4.97 14.68 11.24
CA MET A 221 -4.54 14.88 9.86
C MET A 221 -3.49 15.97 9.80
N LEU A 222 -2.47 15.74 8.99
CA LEU A 222 -1.44 16.72 8.69
C LEU A 222 -1.59 17.20 7.23
N LEU A 223 -1.54 18.52 7.05
CA LEU A 223 -1.32 19.11 5.73
C LEU A 223 0.15 19.46 5.59
N VAL A 224 0.69 19.21 4.42
CA VAL A 224 2.08 19.49 4.07
C VAL A 224 2.11 20.28 2.78
N THR A 225 2.94 21.32 2.75
CA THR A 225 3.15 22.14 1.56
C THR A 225 4.64 22.38 1.34
N PRO A 226 5.05 22.76 0.12
CA PRO A 226 6.38 23.33 -0.09
C PRO A 226 6.65 24.49 0.86
N GLU A 227 7.91 24.72 1.24
CA GLU A 227 8.26 25.80 2.18
C GLU A 227 7.80 27.18 1.72
N SER A 228 7.76 27.39 0.39
CA SER A 228 7.28 28.64 -0.26
C SER A 228 5.77 28.85 -0.17
N VAL A 229 5.00 27.85 0.24
CA VAL A 229 3.53 27.89 0.26
C VAL A 229 3.02 28.01 1.68
N ARG A 230 2.10 28.94 1.92
CA ARG A 230 1.44 29.14 3.21
C ARG A 230 -0.04 28.82 3.10
N LEU A 231 -0.55 28.14 4.13
CA LEU A 231 -1.97 27.88 4.32
C LEU A 231 -2.50 28.69 5.51
N THR A 232 -3.71 29.25 5.34
CA THR A 232 -4.44 29.89 6.42
C THR A 232 -5.88 29.41 6.38
N GLY A 233 -6.47 29.11 7.54
CA GLY A 233 -7.86 28.63 7.65
C GLY A 233 -8.23 28.31 9.07
N ASP A 234 -9.53 28.28 9.34
CA ASP A 234 -10.05 27.92 10.65
C ASP A 234 -9.78 26.45 10.95
N GLY A 235 -9.30 26.18 12.15
CA GLY A 235 -8.95 24.80 12.56
C GLY A 235 -7.68 24.24 11.92
N VAL A 236 -6.89 25.08 11.21
CA VAL A 236 -5.62 24.70 10.63
C VAL A 236 -4.50 25.49 11.29
N LYS A 237 -3.59 24.80 11.98
CA LYS A 237 -2.51 25.41 12.76
C LYS A 237 -1.15 25.06 12.17
N GLU A 238 -0.34 26.06 11.89
CA GLU A 238 1.04 25.84 11.42
C GLU A 238 1.90 25.23 12.54
N ALA A 239 2.52 24.08 12.24
CA ALA A 239 3.47 23.38 13.10
C ALA A 239 4.92 23.73 12.73
N GLY A 240 5.12 24.61 11.74
CA GLY A 240 6.40 25.12 11.28
C GLY A 240 6.98 24.33 10.11
N VAL A 241 8.19 24.73 9.70
CA VAL A 241 8.94 24.03 8.66
C VAL A 241 9.67 22.85 9.29
N LYS A 242 9.56 21.70 8.67
CA LYS A 242 10.18 20.44 9.10
C LYS A 242 11.03 19.85 7.96
N GLU A 243 12.08 19.16 8.33
CA GLU A 243 12.79 18.28 7.41
C GLU A 243 12.06 16.95 7.36
N LEU A 244 11.70 16.53 6.15
CA LEU A 244 10.97 15.31 5.89
C LEU A 244 11.85 14.31 5.14
N GLY A 245 11.86 13.07 5.63
CA GLY A 245 12.64 11.99 5.03
C GLY A 245 14.14 12.09 5.25
N GLN A 246 14.88 11.09 4.74
CA GLN A 246 16.34 11.01 4.92
C GLN A 246 17.12 12.00 4.02
N ASN A 247 16.47 12.59 3.03
CA ASN A 247 17.10 13.48 2.04
C ASN A 247 16.94 14.97 2.40
N GLY A 248 16.56 15.29 3.62
CA GLY A 248 16.49 16.67 4.11
C GLY A 248 15.48 17.56 3.37
N MET A 249 14.41 16.98 2.79
CA MET A 249 13.35 17.75 2.13
C MET A 249 12.66 18.66 3.14
N ARG A 250 12.67 19.96 2.90
CA ARG A 250 12.02 20.93 3.77
C ARG A 250 10.59 21.20 3.31
N ALA A 251 9.67 21.07 4.25
CA ALA A 251 8.26 21.29 4.01
C ALA A 251 7.61 22.02 5.18
N ARG A 252 6.57 22.77 4.89
CA ARG A 252 5.75 23.42 5.91
C ARG A 252 4.62 22.46 6.30
N VAL A 253 4.45 22.26 7.59
CA VAL A 253 3.52 21.29 8.16
C VAL A 253 2.44 22.03 8.95
N TYR A 254 1.19 21.56 8.81
CA TYR A 254 0.02 22.08 9.51
C TYR A 254 -0.75 20.93 10.17
N GLU A 255 -1.27 21.18 11.34
CA GLU A 255 -2.20 20.30 12.05
C GLU A 255 -3.63 20.73 11.74
N VAL A 256 -4.49 19.77 11.37
CA VAL A 256 -5.93 20.00 11.14
C VAL A 256 -6.71 19.54 12.36
N SER A 257 -7.49 20.45 12.94
CA SER A 257 -8.32 20.18 14.12
C SER A 257 -9.67 19.53 13.81
N ALA A 258 -10.08 19.51 12.51
CA ALA A 258 -11.31 18.86 12.08
C ALA A 258 -11.27 17.37 12.41
N THR A 259 -12.43 16.83 12.81
CA THR A 259 -12.61 15.43 13.15
C THR A 259 -13.56 14.74 12.19
N GLY A 260 -13.70 13.43 12.33
CA GLY A 260 -14.45 12.60 11.37
C GLY A 260 -15.80 13.15 10.95
N GLY A 261 -15.96 13.43 9.68
CA GLY A 261 -17.15 14.01 9.06
C GLY A 261 -17.13 15.53 8.89
N GLU A 262 -16.16 16.25 9.50
CA GLU A 262 -16.06 17.71 9.39
C GLU A 262 -15.25 18.14 8.16
N SER A 263 -15.70 19.23 7.54
CA SER A 263 -14.97 19.91 6.46
C SER A 263 -14.03 20.97 7.04
N TYR A 264 -12.94 21.23 6.33
CA TYR A 264 -12.05 22.35 6.59
C TYR A 264 -11.78 23.10 5.28
N ASN A 265 -11.50 24.39 5.41
CA ASN A 265 -11.17 25.25 4.28
C ASN A 265 -9.84 25.95 4.55
N VAL A 266 -8.98 25.98 3.54
CA VAL A 266 -7.72 26.73 3.60
C VAL A 266 -7.58 27.67 2.42
N SER A 267 -7.06 28.86 2.69
CA SER A 267 -6.52 29.75 1.68
C SER A 267 -5.08 29.40 1.40
N ILE A 268 -4.68 29.39 0.15
CA ILE A 268 -3.35 29.02 -0.34
C ILE A 268 -2.65 30.27 -0.85
N ASP A 269 -1.50 30.56 -0.28
CA ASP A 269 -0.62 31.65 -0.72
C ASP A 269 0.75 31.09 -1.11
N GLY A 270 1.17 31.40 -2.34
CA GLY A 270 2.40 30.88 -2.94
C GLY A 270 2.17 29.74 -3.93
N ILE A 271 3.23 29.39 -4.62
CA ILE A 271 3.33 28.25 -5.54
C ILE A 271 4.61 27.50 -5.28
N GLY A 272 4.65 26.22 -5.59
CA GLY A 272 5.85 25.39 -5.45
C GLY A 272 5.59 23.90 -5.47
N THR A 273 6.69 23.15 -5.52
CA THR A 273 6.72 21.70 -5.39
C THR A 273 7.62 21.30 -4.24
N LEU A 274 7.39 20.17 -3.63
CA LEU A 274 8.29 19.58 -2.67
C LEU A 274 9.57 19.13 -3.42
N GLN A 275 10.69 19.79 -3.10
CA GLN A 275 11.98 19.48 -3.69
C GLN A 275 12.82 18.63 -2.73
N THR A 276 13.54 17.66 -3.30
CA THR A 276 14.61 16.99 -2.58
C THR A 276 15.78 17.95 -2.40
N ALA A 277 16.51 17.86 -1.29
CA ALA A 277 17.69 18.70 -1.03
C ALA A 277 18.78 18.56 -2.10
N ASP A 278 18.77 17.50 -2.86
CA ASP A 278 19.60 17.29 -4.06
C ASP A 278 18.92 17.90 -5.30
N GLY A 279 18.92 19.18 -5.46
CA GLY A 279 18.35 19.98 -6.54
C GLY A 279 18.39 19.48 -7.99
N SER A 280 18.31 18.19 -8.22
CA SER A 280 18.23 17.57 -9.54
C SER A 280 16.78 17.55 -10.08
N GLN A 281 16.23 18.73 -10.34
CA GLN A 281 15.26 18.86 -11.41
C GLN A 281 16.08 18.96 -12.71
N GLN A 282 16.04 17.92 -13.54
CA GLN A 282 16.37 18.07 -14.95
C GLN A 282 15.26 18.90 -15.61
N PRO A 283 15.56 20.11 -16.12
CA PRO A 283 14.60 20.82 -16.95
C PRO A 283 14.41 19.98 -18.23
N GLY A 284 13.20 19.54 -18.48
CA GLY A 284 12.85 18.95 -19.78
C GLY A 284 12.96 20.03 -20.84
N GLU A 285 14.01 20.00 -21.66
CA GLU A 285 14.02 20.69 -22.95
C GLU A 285 12.92 20.06 -23.82
N ASP A 286 11.97 20.91 -24.17
CA ASP A 286 10.89 20.62 -25.10
C ASP A 286 11.46 20.60 -26.52
N ASN A 287 11.87 19.43 -27.00
CA ASN A 287 12.17 19.17 -28.40
C ASN A 287 11.11 18.18 -28.92
N GLY A 288 10.04 18.71 -29.44
CA GLY A 288 8.95 18.25 -30.30
C GLY A 288 8.88 16.82 -30.85
N GLU A 289 9.45 15.82 -30.20
CA GLU A 289 9.25 14.41 -30.55
C GLU A 289 8.34 13.72 -29.54
N PRO A 290 7.43 12.84 -29.96
CA PRO A 290 6.55 12.13 -29.07
C PRO A 290 7.37 11.17 -28.19
N LYS A 291 7.80 11.65 -27.01
CA LYS A 291 8.45 10.81 -26.01
C LYS A 291 7.41 9.86 -25.45
N THR A 292 7.59 8.57 -25.72
CA THR A 292 7.04 7.49 -24.92
C THR A 292 7.35 7.82 -23.46
N LEU A 293 6.31 8.02 -22.67
CA LEU A 293 6.44 8.23 -21.22
C LEU A 293 7.26 7.07 -20.64
N PRO A 294 8.42 7.33 -20.02
CA PRO A 294 9.12 6.27 -19.32
C PRO A 294 8.17 5.76 -18.23
N GLY A 295 7.90 4.47 -18.28
CA GLY A 295 7.10 3.80 -17.29
C GLY A 295 7.58 4.19 -15.89
N ASN A 296 6.64 4.50 -15.03
CA ASN A 296 6.75 5.00 -13.66
C ASN A 296 8.14 4.84 -13.05
N ALA A 297 8.79 5.97 -12.78
CA ALA A 297 10.02 5.99 -11.99
C ALA A 297 9.76 5.16 -10.74
N ARG A 298 10.54 4.10 -10.62
CA ARG A 298 10.37 2.99 -9.69
C ARG A 298 9.99 3.48 -8.31
N LEU A 299 8.83 3.10 -7.82
CA LEU A 299 8.36 3.35 -6.45
C LEU A 299 9.41 2.94 -5.40
N TYR A 300 10.26 1.95 -5.72
CA TYR A 300 11.42 1.56 -4.91
C TYR A 300 12.42 2.68 -4.61
N GLN A 301 12.50 3.70 -5.44
CA GLN A 301 13.33 4.88 -5.14
C GLN A 301 12.62 5.87 -4.18
N ARG A 302 11.30 5.75 -4.03
CA ARG A 302 10.50 6.60 -3.13
C ARG A 302 10.09 5.88 -1.84
N LEU A 303 10.25 4.56 -1.76
CA LEU A 303 9.94 3.78 -0.54
C LEU A 303 10.68 4.29 0.70
N PRO A 304 11.99 4.64 0.65
CA PRO A 304 12.68 5.28 1.77
C PRO A 304 12.05 6.62 2.16
N TRP A 305 11.37 7.28 1.24
CA TRP A 305 10.71 8.56 1.45
C TRP A 305 9.46 8.47 2.30
N VAL A 306 8.58 7.52 1.97
CA VAL A 306 7.35 7.27 2.73
C VAL A 306 7.73 6.77 4.12
N LEU A 307 8.70 5.87 4.22
CA LEU A 307 9.18 5.35 5.51
C LEU A 307 9.87 6.43 6.35
N GLY A 308 10.68 7.29 5.76
CA GLY A 308 11.35 8.39 6.48
C GLY A 308 10.34 9.42 6.99
N LEU A 309 9.31 9.75 6.20
CA LEU A 309 8.24 10.65 6.58
C LEU A 309 7.43 10.07 7.75
N THR A 310 7.12 8.77 7.70
CA THR A 310 6.38 8.08 8.77
C THR A 310 7.16 7.98 10.06
N PHE A 311 8.46 7.70 10.03
CA PHE A 311 9.30 7.70 11.24
C PHE A 311 9.42 9.08 11.88
N SER A 312 9.50 10.15 11.07
CA SER A 312 9.54 11.52 11.58
C SER A 312 8.20 11.91 12.25
N ILE A 313 7.08 11.47 11.72
CA ILE A 313 5.74 11.70 12.28
C ILE A 313 5.54 10.89 13.56
N LEU A 314 6.01 9.63 13.61
CA LEU A 314 5.96 8.79 14.80
C LEU A 314 6.79 9.40 15.94
N ALA A 315 7.96 9.92 15.66
CA ALA A 315 8.80 10.59 16.65
C ALA A 315 8.14 11.87 17.18
N LEU A 316 7.47 12.65 16.32
CA LEU A 316 6.70 13.85 16.70
C LEU A 316 5.46 13.50 17.53
N GLY A 317 4.68 12.51 17.09
CA GLY A 317 3.51 12.02 17.82
C GLY A 317 3.88 11.43 19.18
N GLY A 318 4.95 10.66 19.26
CA GLY A 318 5.48 10.09 20.50
C GLY A 318 5.94 11.17 21.49
N THR A 319 6.63 12.21 21.03
CA THR A 319 7.08 13.32 21.91
C THR A 319 5.93 14.20 22.39
N LEU A 320 4.88 14.39 21.59
CA LEU A 320 3.67 15.12 21.98
C LEU A 320 2.84 14.34 23.00
N LEU A 321 2.70 13.02 22.83
CA LEU A 321 2.02 12.15 23.80
C LEU A 321 2.80 12.07 25.12
N PHE A 322 4.13 11.98 25.09
CA PHE A 322 4.94 11.93 26.30
C PHE A 322 4.92 13.24 27.08
N ARG A 323 4.77 14.41 26.42
CA ARG A 323 4.62 15.71 27.08
C ARG A 323 3.24 15.96 27.67
N ARG A 324 2.21 15.17 27.30
CA ARG A 324 0.83 15.28 27.78
C ARG A 324 0.46 14.29 28.88
N SER A 325 1.35 13.38 29.31
CA SER A 325 1.13 12.54 30.49
C SER A 325 1.34 13.38 31.74
N PRO A 326 0.27 13.70 32.52
CA PRO A 326 0.45 14.30 33.83
C PRO A 326 1.03 13.25 34.77
N ALA A 327 1.98 13.66 35.59
CA ALA A 327 2.53 12.87 36.69
C ALA A 327 1.47 12.58 37.77
#